data_2dcc1a0ecb4a3d3d424afbd6a5fd1a52
#
_entry.id   2dcc1a0ecb4a3d3d424afbd6a5fd1a52
#
_cell.length_a   1.000
_cell.length_b   1.000
_cell.length_c   1.000
_cell.angle_alpha   90.00
_cell.angle_beta   90.00
_cell.angle_gamma   90.00
#
_symmetry.space_group_name_H-M   'P 1'
#
loop_
_entity.id
_entity.type
_entity.pdbx_description
1 polymer ?
#
loop_
_entity_poly.entity_id
_entity_poly.type
_entity_poly.pdbx_seq_one_letter_code
_entity_poly.pdbx_strand_id
1 'polypeptide(L)'
;MCIRDRDEKISTKTLYKLAKQGVIDINKLRRKGKNNPKGHNETRGKINTCKTIHERDEKYPNAKTSIEYGHFEGDTIVGKARKSAIVTLVEKYSKYIVLLKASRKSEDVKEAICKWLSSLHKSCISTITFDRGKEFSKWSDIEKDSSVNIEIYFGDPGSPGQRGLNENSNGIVRKDLPKSTDLSVYSQEELNMIAYKWNSIPRKSLDYKTPNEVIKEATGFESLLTFA
;
A
#
# COMPACT_ATOMS: atom_id res chain seq x y z
N MET A 1 2.17 3.36 18.96
CA MET A 1 2.56 4.60 19.67
C MET A 1 3.66 5.23 18.84
N CYS A 2 3.33 6.24 18.05
CA CYS A 2 4.33 7.09 17.41
C CYS A 2 4.51 8.30 18.33
N ILE A 3 5.72 8.53 18.76
CA ILE A 3 6.05 9.71 19.55
C ILE A 3 6.02 10.88 18.58
N ARG A 4 5.03 11.76 18.73
CA ARG A 4 4.89 12.99 17.92
C ARG A 4 5.96 14.03 18.25
N ASP A 5 6.70 13.83 19.35
CA ASP A 5 7.72 14.75 19.76
C ASP A 5 8.96 14.56 18.90
N ARG A 6 9.25 15.54 18.06
CA ARG A 6 10.39 15.50 17.12
C ARG A 6 11.73 15.67 17.83
N ASP A 7 11.70 16.13 19.08
CA ASP A 7 12.89 16.38 19.88
C ASP A 7 13.31 15.17 20.73
N GLU A 8 12.39 14.26 21.07
CA GLU A 8 12.68 13.03 21.81
C GLU A 8 12.63 11.79 20.94
N LYS A 9 13.79 11.32 20.48
CA LYS A 9 13.92 10.16 19.59
C LYS A 9 14.23 8.89 20.37
N ILE A 10 13.22 8.02 20.54
CA ILE A 10 13.43 6.65 21.05
C ILE A 10 13.61 5.66 19.91
N SER A 11 14.72 4.92 19.92
CA SER A 11 14.99 3.93 18.88
C SER A 11 13.98 2.77 18.92
N THR A 12 13.63 2.20 17.75
CA THR A 12 12.78 1.00 17.66
C THR A 12 13.35 -0.16 18.49
N LYS A 13 14.69 -0.30 18.54
CA LYS A 13 15.36 -1.31 19.35
C LYS A 13 15.10 -1.12 20.84
N THR A 14 15.12 0.13 21.32
CA THR A 14 14.81 0.50 22.71
C THR A 14 13.36 0.16 23.05
N LEU A 15 12.41 0.47 22.18
CA LEU A 15 10.99 0.14 22.39
C LEU A 15 10.77 -1.38 22.55
N TYR A 16 11.40 -2.21 21.71
CA TYR A 16 11.29 -3.66 21.83
C TYR A 16 12.03 -4.21 23.06
N LYS A 17 13.12 -3.56 23.53
CA LYS A 17 13.78 -3.89 24.78
C LYS A 17 12.88 -3.63 25.99
N LEU A 18 12.24 -2.45 26.03
CA LEU A 18 11.28 -2.09 27.09
C LEU A 18 10.05 -3.02 27.09
N ALA A 19 9.58 -3.43 25.91
CA ALA A 19 8.48 -4.39 25.82
C ALA A 19 8.87 -5.77 26.35
N LYS A 20 10.09 -6.24 26.10
CA LYS A 20 10.60 -7.50 26.70
C LYS A 20 10.75 -7.42 28.22
N GLN A 21 10.97 -6.24 28.77
CA GLN A 21 11.04 -5.97 30.21
C GLN A 21 9.67 -5.74 30.84
N GLY A 22 8.58 -5.85 30.08
CA GLY A 22 7.22 -5.66 30.58
C GLY A 22 6.78 -4.21 30.79
N VAL A 23 7.63 -3.24 30.47
CA VAL A 23 7.33 -1.80 30.64
C VAL A 23 6.32 -1.34 29.57
N ILE A 24 6.33 -1.95 28.40
CA ILE A 24 5.40 -1.65 27.30
C ILE A 24 4.76 -2.97 26.84
N ASP A 25 3.45 -2.95 26.60
CA ASP A 25 2.77 -4.11 26.03
C ASP A 25 3.28 -4.42 24.61
N ILE A 26 3.92 -5.59 24.46
CA ILE A 26 4.50 -6.05 23.19
C ILE A 26 3.44 -6.17 22.08
N ASN A 27 2.17 -6.41 22.41
CA ASN A 27 1.08 -6.51 21.44
C ASN A 27 0.74 -5.16 20.79
N LYS A 28 1.08 -4.06 21.46
CA LYS A 28 0.93 -2.70 20.90
C LYS A 28 2.05 -2.34 19.90
N LEU A 29 3.14 -3.11 19.88
CA LEU A 29 4.24 -2.90 18.95
C LEU A 29 3.97 -3.58 17.60
N ARG A 30 4.45 -2.97 16.53
CA ARG A 30 4.18 -3.38 15.14
C ARG A 30 4.42 -4.86 14.85
N ARG A 31 5.53 -5.43 15.30
CA ARG A 31 5.92 -6.84 15.04
C ARG A 31 5.46 -7.81 16.11
N LYS A 32 4.87 -7.35 17.22
CA LYS A 32 4.40 -8.19 18.32
C LYS A 32 5.42 -9.28 18.74
N GLY A 33 6.72 -9.01 18.62
CA GLY A 33 7.80 -9.96 18.88
C GLY A 33 7.96 -11.12 17.88
N LYS A 34 7.17 -11.18 16.81
CA LYS A 34 7.24 -12.27 15.82
C LYS A 34 8.31 -12.01 14.74
N ASN A 35 9.15 -13.01 14.49
CA ASN A 35 10.01 -13.08 13.31
C ASN A 35 9.26 -13.82 12.20
N ASN A 36 9.22 -13.27 10.98
CA ASN A 36 8.65 -13.98 9.83
C ASN A 36 9.61 -15.09 9.38
N PRO A 37 9.15 -16.36 9.26
CA PRO A 37 9.94 -17.40 8.62
C PRO A 37 10.17 -17.07 7.14
N LYS A 38 11.35 -17.44 6.64
CA LYS A 38 11.73 -17.22 5.24
C LYS A 38 11.07 -18.26 4.32
N GLY A 39 10.56 -17.78 3.19
CA GLY A 39 10.46 -18.54 1.93
C GLY A 39 9.27 -19.48 1.75
N HIS A 40 8.36 -19.11 0.84
CA HIS A 40 7.52 -20.06 0.10
C HIS A 40 7.79 -19.89 -1.40
N ASN A 41 7.93 -21.00 -2.14
CA ASN A 41 7.99 -20.97 -3.59
C ASN A 41 6.67 -20.46 -4.17
N GLU A 42 6.74 -19.51 -5.09
CA GLU A 42 5.59 -18.93 -5.78
C GLU A 42 5.04 -19.91 -6.82
N THR A 43 3.82 -20.42 -6.61
CA THR A 43 3.12 -21.35 -7.52
C THR A 43 1.96 -20.69 -8.27
N ARG A 44 1.76 -19.36 -8.11
CA ARG A 44 0.63 -18.65 -8.71
C ARG A 44 0.82 -18.46 -10.22
N GLY A 45 -0.29 -18.52 -10.97
CA GLY A 45 -0.30 -18.25 -12.41
C GLY A 45 0.15 -16.82 -12.71
N LYS A 46 0.90 -16.64 -13.80
CA LYS A 46 1.59 -15.39 -14.14
C LYS A 46 0.87 -14.70 -15.30
N ILE A 47 0.82 -13.37 -15.25
CA ILE A 47 0.51 -12.53 -16.40
C ILE A 47 1.79 -12.52 -17.26
N ASN A 48 1.69 -13.03 -18.52
CA ASN A 48 2.87 -13.21 -19.38
C ASN A 48 3.18 -12.00 -20.26
N THR A 49 2.14 -11.24 -20.68
CA THR A 49 2.28 -10.06 -21.51
C THR A 49 2.01 -8.82 -20.64
N CYS A 50 3.06 -8.21 -20.11
CA CYS A 50 2.94 -7.04 -19.26
C CYS A 50 4.24 -6.22 -19.28
N LYS A 51 4.13 -4.91 -19.08
CA LYS A 51 5.29 -4.03 -18.87
C LYS A 51 6.00 -4.39 -17.56
N THR A 52 7.30 -4.45 -17.57
CA THR A 52 8.11 -4.85 -16.42
C THR A 52 8.48 -3.67 -15.53
N ILE A 53 8.81 -3.93 -14.27
CA ILE A 53 9.36 -2.92 -13.36
C ILE A 53 10.67 -2.32 -13.88
N HIS A 54 11.43 -3.05 -14.69
CA HIS A 54 12.68 -2.56 -15.29
C HIS A 54 12.39 -1.48 -16.32
N GLU A 55 11.39 -1.66 -17.20
CA GLU A 55 10.94 -0.64 -18.16
C GLU A 55 10.43 0.62 -17.43
N ARG A 56 9.74 0.45 -16.28
CA ARG A 56 9.38 1.58 -15.42
C ARG A 56 10.61 2.33 -14.93
N ASP A 57 11.60 1.61 -14.41
CA ASP A 57 12.80 2.20 -13.79
C ASP A 57 13.70 2.90 -14.83
N GLU A 58 13.68 2.46 -16.10
CA GLU A 58 14.32 3.14 -17.22
C GLU A 58 13.58 4.43 -17.58
N LYS A 59 12.25 4.38 -17.69
CA LYS A 59 11.43 5.56 -18.04
C LYS A 59 11.31 6.56 -16.90
N TYR A 60 11.23 6.09 -15.65
CA TYR A 60 11.06 6.87 -14.42
C TYR A 60 12.16 6.52 -13.40
N PRO A 61 13.40 6.96 -13.59
CA PRO A 61 14.51 6.57 -12.71
C PRO A 61 14.31 7.00 -11.26
N ASN A 62 13.63 8.11 -11.03
CA ASN A 62 13.30 8.60 -9.69
C ASN A 62 12.22 7.75 -8.97
N ALA A 63 11.39 7.03 -9.71
CA ALA A 63 10.43 6.08 -9.15
C ALA A 63 11.12 4.91 -8.43
N LYS A 64 12.29 4.48 -8.89
CA LYS A 64 13.08 3.44 -8.23
C LYS A 64 13.52 3.85 -6.83
N THR A 65 14.01 5.05 -6.68
CA THR A 65 14.55 5.60 -5.43
C THR A 65 13.48 6.19 -4.51
N SER A 66 12.22 6.24 -4.96
CA SER A 66 11.10 6.86 -4.23
C SER A 66 11.34 8.35 -3.91
N ILE A 67 12.00 9.08 -4.80
CA ILE A 67 12.26 10.51 -4.70
C ILE A 67 11.15 11.32 -5.40
N GLU A 68 10.50 10.72 -6.39
CA GLU A 68 9.44 11.33 -7.17
C GLU A 68 8.06 10.86 -6.69
N TYR A 69 7.13 11.80 -6.62
CA TYR A 69 5.73 11.55 -6.29
C TYR A 69 4.95 11.00 -7.49
N GLY A 70 3.87 10.25 -7.22
CA GLY A 70 2.95 9.75 -8.25
C GLY A 70 3.19 8.29 -8.65
N HIS A 71 4.07 7.57 -7.98
CA HIS A 71 4.38 6.17 -8.24
C HIS A 71 3.85 5.27 -7.12
N PHE A 72 2.92 4.39 -7.45
CA PHE A 72 2.27 3.51 -6.49
C PHE A 72 2.73 2.06 -6.60
N GLU A 73 2.77 1.37 -5.47
CA GLU A 73 2.80 -0.09 -5.40
C GLU A 73 1.39 -0.59 -5.08
N GLY A 74 0.90 -1.58 -5.82
CA GLY A 74 -0.43 -2.16 -5.63
C GLY A 74 -0.37 -3.64 -5.23
N ASP A 75 -1.27 -4.07 -4.34
CA ASP A 75 -1.44 -5.46 -3.91
C ASP A 75 -2.89 -5.69 -3.46
N THR A 76 -3.24 -6.92 -3.11
CA THR A 76 -4.52 -7.22 -2.48
C THR A 76 -4.33 -7.84 -1.11
N ILE A 77 -5.13 -7.43 -0.14
CA ILE A 77 -5.29 -8.15 1.11
C ILE A 77 -6.57 -8.98 1.06
N VAL A 78 -6.43 -10.28 1.36
CA VAL A 78 -7.52 -11.25 1.25
C VAL A 78 -8.08 -11.57 2.63
N GLY A 79 -9.40 -11.59 2.73
CA GLY A 79 -10.14 -11.89 3.96
C GLY A 79 -10.28 -13.37 4.26
N LYS A 80 -11.11 -13.68 5.27
CA LYS A 80 -11.42 -15.04 5.72
C LYS A 80 -11.92 -15.90 4.56
N ALA A 81 -11.47 -17.14 4.52
CA ALA A 81 -11.82 -18.13 3.50
C ALA A 81 -11.60 -17.66 2.05
N ARG A 82 -10.83 -16.60 1.82
CA ARG A 82 -10.54 -16.00 0.51
C ARG A 82 -11.78 -15.55 -0.26
N LYS A 83 -12.85 -15.16 0.43
CA LYS A 83 -14.12 -14.73 -0.19
C LYS A 83 -14.13 -13.24 -0.54
N SER A 84 -13.42 -12.42 0.24
CA SER A 84 -13.35 -10.96 0.08
C SER A 84 -11.92 -10.49 -0.09
N ALA A 85 -11.73 -9.36 -0.71
CA ALA A 85 -10.44 -8.72 -0.88
C ALA A 85 -10.57 -7.18 -0.81
N ILE A 86 -9.46 -6.53 -0.49
CA ILE A 86 -9.30 -5.08 -0.56
C ILE A 86 -8.04 -4.82 -1.37
N VAL A 87 -8.11 -3.93 -2.36
CA VAL A 87 -6.93 -3.45 -3.07
C VAL A 87 -6.21 -2.46 -2.16
N THR A 88 -4.92 -2.65 -2.00
CA THR A 88 -4.05 -1.74 -1.26
C THR A 88 -3.11 -1.05 -2.24
N LEU A 89 -3.14 0.27 -2.28
CA LEU A 89 -2.22 1.06 -3.07
C LEU A 89 -1.37 1.90 -2.12
N VAL A 90 -0.06 1.94 -2.34
CA VAL A 90 0.86 2.70 -1.50
C VAL A 90 1.73 3.58 -2.38
N GLU A 91 1.64 4.89 -2.18
CA GLU A 91 2.47 5.86 -2.88
C GLU A 91 3.91 5.79 -2.36
N LYS A 92 4.88 5.75 -3.29
CA LYS A 92 6.27 5.42 -2.95
C LYS A 92 7.03 6.55 -2.24
N TYR A 93 6.79 7.80 -2.60
CA TYR A 93 7.45 8.96 -2.00
C TYR A 93 6.90 9.25 -0.59
N SER A 94 5.60 9.46 -0.50
CA SER A 94 4.90 9.84 0.74
C SER A 94 4.58 8.68 1.68
N LYS A 95 4.67 7.43 1.19
CA LYS A 95 4.20 6.22 1.90
C LYS A 95 2.69 6.24 2.20
N TYR A 96 1.95 7.04 1.44
CA TYR A 96 0.51 7.20 1.60
C TYR A 96 -0.23 5.92 1.20
N ILE A 97 -1.18 5.50 2.03
CA ILE A 97 -1.95 4.26 1.86
C ILE A 97 -3.35 4.59 1.38
N VAL A 98 -3.80 3.93 0.33
CA VAL A 98 -5.19 3.91 -0.16
C VAL A 98 -5.72 2.49 -0.04
N LEU A 99 -6.94 2.34 0.43
CA LEU A 99 -7.64 1.06 0.57
C LEU A 99 -8.93 1.12 -0.26
N LEU A 100 -9.07 0.21 -1.23
CA LEU A 100 -10.25 0.17 -2.10
C LEU A 100 -11.01 -1.13 -1.88
N LYS A 101 -12.32 -1.01 -1.64
CA LYS A 101 -13.21 -2.17 -1.52
C LYS A 101 -13.30 -2.88 -2.87
N ALA A 102 -13.01 -4.16 -2.88
CA ALA A 102 -13.11 -5.01 -4.07
C ALA A 102 -13.44 -6.45 -3.67
N SER A 103 -13.64 -7.32 -4.65
CA SER A 103 -13.59 -8.77 -4.48
C SER A 103 -12.28 -9.31 -5.06
N ARG A 104 -12.17 -10.63 -5.16
CA ARG A 104 -11.02 -11.30 -5.79
C ARG A 104 -11.14 -11.41 -7.32
N LYS A 105 -12.24 -10.96 -7.90
CA LYS A 105 -12.45 -10.96 -9.33
C LYS A 105 -11.69 -9.80 -9.95
N SER A 106 -11.01 -10.04 -11.06
CA SER A 106 -10.24 -9.00 -11.77
C SER A 106 -11.11 -7.84 -12.24
N GLU A 107 -12.39 -8.10 -12.52
CA GLU A 107 -13.34 -7.06 -12.92
C GLU A 107 -13.63 -6.09 -11.78
N ASP A 108 -13.92 -6.60 -10.58
CA ASP A 108 -14.21 -5.78 -9.40
C ASP A 108 -12.96 -4.99 -8.97
N VAL A 109 -11.75 -5.59 -9.13
CA VAL A 109 -10.48 -4.90 -8.87
C VAL A 109 -10.27 -3.75 -9.86
N LYS A 110 -10.53 -4.00 -11.17
CA LYS A 110 -10.49 -2.97 -12.21
C LYS A 110 -11.44 -1.82 -11.88
N GLU A 111 -12.72 -2.14 -11.60
CA GLU A 111 -13.75 -1.16 -11.32
C GLU A 111 -13.38 -0.28 -10.11
N ALA A 112 -12.93 -0.89 -9.02
CA ALA A 112 -12.49 -0.18 -7.82
C ALA A 112 -11.33 0.79 -8.10
N ILE A 113 -10.33 0.35 -8.88
CA ILE A 113 -9.20 1.18 -9.26
C ILE A 113 -9.64 2.31 -10.19
N CYS A 114 -10.45 2.04 -11.24
CA CYS A 114 -10.93 3.05 -12.16
C CYS A 114 -11.80 4.11 -11.45
N LYS A 115 -12.68 3.70 -10.53
CA LYS A 115 -13.47 4.61 -9.70
C LYS A 115 -12.59 5.54 -8.88
N TRP A 116 -11.56 5.00 -8.23
CA TRP A 116 -10.61 5.81 -7.47
C TRP A 116 -9.83 6.77 -8.39
N LEU A 117 -9.31 6.29 -9.52
CA LEU A 117 -8.59 7.12 -10.48
C LEU A 117 -9.44 8.28 -11.02
N SER A 118 -10.75 8.06 -11.22
CA SER A 118 -11.65 9.11 -11.68
C SER A 118 -11.87 10.25 -10.67
N SER A 119 -11.58 10.01 -9.39
CA SER A 119 -11.65 11.02 -8.33
C SER A 119 -10.35 11.82 -8.18
N LEU A 120 -9.26 11.41 -8.84
CA LEU A 120 -7.96 12.04 -8.70
C LEU A 120 -7.74 13.15 -9.74
N HIS A 121 -6.96 14.15 -9.34
CA HIS A 121 -6.37 15.07 -10.31
C HIS A 121 -5.24 14.37 -11.09
N LYS A 122 -5.12 14.68 -12.38
CA LYS A 122 -4.15 14.01 -13.29
C LYS A 122 -2.71 14.05 -12.82
N SER A 123 -2.32 15.08 -12.07
CA SER A 123 -0.96 15.23 -11.55
C SER A 123 -0.64 14.33 -10.34
N CYS A 124 -1.65 13.65 -9.78
CA CYS A 124 -1.47 12.87 -8.55
C CYS A 124 -0.92 11.47 -8.79
N ILE A 125 -0.91 10.98 -10.03
CA ILE A 125 -0.50 9.62 -10.34
C ILE A 125 0.13 9.52 -11.73
N SER A 126 1.21 8.75 -11.82
CA SER A 126 1.91 8.41 -13.06
C SER A 126 1.94 6.91 -13.31
N THR A 127 2.25 6.12 -12.29
CA THR A 127 2.37 4.66 -12.45
C THR A 127 1.79 3.88 -11.27
N ILE A 128 1.32 2.65 -11.55
CA ILE A 128 1.07 1.64 -10.51
C ILE A 128 1.90 0.38 -10.85
N THR A 129 2.57 -0.18 -9.85
CA THR A 129 3.31 -1.45 -9.98
C THR A 129 2.62 -2.55 -9.19
N PHE A 130 2.16 -3.61 -9.86
CA PHE A 130 1.54 -4.77 -9.27
C PHE A 130 2.46 -5.99 -9.24
N ASP A 131 2.03 -7.06 -8.55
CA ASP A 131 2.54 -8.40 -8.82
C ASP A 131 1.82 -9.02 -10.03
N ARG A 132 2.30 -10.20 -10.47
CA ARG A 132 1.68 -10.93 -11.58
C ARG A 132 0.49 -11.78 -11.12
N GLY A 133 -0.26 -11.31 -10.12
CA GLY A 133 -1.48 -11.97 -9.65
C GLY A 133 -2.60 -11.91 -10.69
N LYS A 134 -3.41 -12.99 -10.75
CA LYS A 134 -4.55 -13.07 -11.70
C LYS A 134 -5.60 -11.98 -11.46
N GLU A 135 -5.70 -11.46 -10.25
CA GLU A 135 -6.58 -10.35 -9.87
C GLU A 135 -6.30 -9.07 -10.66
N PHE A 136 -5.07 -8.90 -11.15
CA PHE A 136 -4.65 -7.75 -11.97
C PHE A 136 -4.65 -8.04 -13.47
N SER A 137 -5.28 -9.13 -13.94
CA SER A 137 -5.29 -9.51 -15.37
C SER A 137 -5.97 -8.49 -16.28
N LYS A 138 -6.82 -7.62 -15.74
CA LYS A 138 -7.49 -6.52 -16.46
C LYS A 138 -6.69 -5.21 -16.49
N TRP A 139 -5.39 -5.27 -16.26
CA TRP A 139 -4.52 -4.10 -16.17
C TRP A 139 -4.56 -3.20 -17.43
N SER A 140 -4.62 -3.80 -18.63
CA SER A 140 -4.70 -3.03 -19.87
C SER A 140 -6.02 -2.27 -20.04
N ASP A 141 -7.10 -2.82 -19.45
CA ASP A 141 -8.40 -2.15 -19.44
C ASP A 141 -8.39 -0.99 -18.44
N ILE A 142 -7.66 -1.10 -17.31
CA ILE A 142 -7.47 0.01 -16.36
C ILE A 142 -6.73 1.16 -17.06
N GLU A 143 -5.65 0.91 -17.82
CA GLU A 143 -4.93 1.95 -18.56
C GLU A 143 -5.83 2.65 -19.59
N LYS A 144 -6.71 1.91 -20.28
CA LYS A 144 -7.61 2.43 -21.32
C LYS A 144 -8.79 3.20 -20.76
N ASP A 145 -9.43 2.65 -19.71
CA ASP A 145 -10.69 3.17 -19.16
C ASP A 145 -10.45 4.26 -18.09
N SER A 146 -9.20 4.46 -17.71
CA SER A 146 -8.80 5.47 -16.73
C SER A 146 -9.00 6.89 -17.26
N SER A 147 -9.59 7.75 -16.44
CA SER A 147 -9.72 9.19 -16.71
C SER A 147 -8.40 9.96 -16.64
N VAL A 148 -7.36 9.34 -16.09
CA VAL A 148 -5.99 9.86 -15.94
C VAL A 148 -5.03 9.05 -16.80
N ASN A 149 -3.98 9.69 -17.31
CA ASN A 149 -2.94 8.99 -18.07
C ASN A 149 -2.03 8.25 -17.09
N ILE A 150 -2.22 6.94 -16.96
CA ILE A 150 -1.51 6.07 -16.03
C ILE A 150 -0.84 4.92 -16.79
N GLU A 151 0.32 4.49 -16.31
CA GLU A 151 1.00 3.29 -16.80
C GLU A 151 1.09 2.23 -15.71
N ILE A 152 0.81 0.99 -16.09
CA ILE A 152 0.83 -0.16 -15.17
C ILE A 152 2.03 -1.05 -15.46
N TYR A 153 2.78 -1.37 -14.43
CA TYR A 153 3.99 -2.19 -14.47
C TYR A 153 3.89 -3.37 -13.52
N PHE A 154 4.72 -4.36 -13.74
CA PHE A 154 4.73 -5.59 -12.95
C PHE A 154 6.11 -5.93 -12.41
N GLY A 155 6.16 -6.33 -11.16
CA GLY A 155 7.36 -6.86 -10.54
C GLY A 155 7.76 -8.21 -11.12
N ASP A 156 9.02 -8.59 -10.92
CA ASP A 156 9.53 -9.88 -11.32
C ASP A 156 8.90 -11.00 -10.46
N PRO A 157 8.64 -12.17 -11.06
CA PRO A 157 8.18 -13.33 -10.33
C PRO A 157 9.17 -13.73 -9.24
N GLY A 158 8.67 -13.94 -8.02
CA GLY A 158 9.52 -14.38 -6.91
C GLY A 158 10.43 -13.32 -6.30
N SER A 159 10.26 -12.03 -6.67
CA SER A 159 11.05 -10.90 -6.19
C SER A 159 10.26 -9.97 -5.23
N PRO A 160 9.85 -10.45 -4.03
CA PRO A 160 9.03 -9.68 -3.11
C PRO A 160 9.70 -8.36 -2.67
N GLY A 161 11.03 -8.32 -2.65
CA GLY A 161 11.78 -7.11 -2.29
C GLY A 161 11.55 -5.91 -3.21
N GLN A 162 11.12 -6.13 -4.44
CA GLN A 162 10.76 -5.05 -5.38
C GLN A 162 9.50 -4.28 -4.98
N ARG A 163 8.66 -4.86 -4.08
CA ARG A 163 7.42 -4.27 -3.57
C ARG A 163 7.37 -4.28 -2.03
N GLY A 164 8.52 -4.10 -1.41
CA GLY A 164 8.68 -4.15 0.04
C GLY A 164 7.86 -3.08 0.78
N LEU A 165 7.53 -1.98 0.13
CA LEU A 165 6.70 -0.94 0.70
C LEU A 165 5.25 -1.42 0.90
N ASN A 166 4.71 -2.12 -0.09
CA ASN A 166 3.35 -2.64 0.00
C ASN A 166 3.24 -3.77 1.04
N GLU A 167 4.20 -4.70 1.05
CA GLU A 167 4.26 -5.74 2.09
C GLU A 167 4.28 -5.15 3.49
N ASN A 168 5.10 -4.12 3.69
CA ASN A 168 5.20 -3.39 4.94
C ASN A 168 3.87 -2.71 5.32
N SER A 169 3.22 -2.04 4.37
CA SER A 169 1.96 -1.32 4.57
C SER A 169 0.81 -2.29 4.83
N ASN A 170 0.74 -3.41 4.10
CA ASN A 170 -0.21 -4.48 4.35
C ASN A 170 -0.05 -5.05 5.77
N GLY A 171 1.19 -5.20 6.26
CA GLY A 171 1.45 -5.58 7.64
C GLY A 171 0.93 -4.59 8.69
N ILE A 172 0.90 -3.31 8.35
CA ILE A 172 0.33 -2.24 9.19
C ILE A 172 -1.20 -2.31 9.17
N VAL A 173 -1.79 -2.33 7.99
CA VAL A 173 -3.25 -2.37 7.77
C VAL A 173 -3.89 -3.62 8.39
N ARG A 174 -3.16 -4.75 8.41
CA ARG A 174 -3.61 -6.00 9.03
C ARG A 174 -3.81 -5.94 10.55
N LYS A 175 -3.46 -4.85 11.19
CA LYS A 175 -3.82 -4.63 12.61
C LYS A 175 -5.30 -4.29 12.79
N ASP A 176 -5.86 -3.57 11.83
CA ASP A 176 -7.28 -3.20 11.82
C ASP A 176 -8.11 -4.20 10.99
N LEU A 177 -7.50 -4.84 9.98
CA LEU A 177 -8.11 -5.81 9.09
C LEU A 177 -7.43 -7.19 9.22
N PRO A 178 -7.67 -7.95 10.31
CA PRO A 178 -7.03 -9.25 10.54
C PRO A 178 -7.36 -10.28 9.45
N LYS A 179 -6.48 -11.26 9.22
CA LYS A 179 -6.68 -12.32 8.20
C LYS A 179 -7.92 -13.18 8.44
N SER A 180 -8.36 -13.28 9.69
CA SER A 180 -9.55 -14.06 10.11
C SER A 180 -10.87 -13.33 9.89
N THR A 181 -10.85 -12.06 9.47
CA THR A 181 -12.04 -11.23 9.30
C THR A 181 -12.57 -11.34 7.86
N ASP A 182 -13.89 -11.35 7.70
CA ASP A 182 -14.53 -11.13 6.43
C ASP A 182 -14.42 -9.65 6.06
N LEU A 183 -13.69 -9.34 5.00
CA LEU A 183 -13.46 -7.96 4.57
C LEU A 183 -14.65 -7.35 3.81
N SER A 184 -15.65 -8.16 3.42
CA SER A 184 -16.83 -7.67 2.71
C SER A 184 -17.75 -6.81 3.57
N VAL A 185 -17.66 -6.98 4.90
CA VAL A 185 -18.49 -6.22 5.86
C VAL A 185 -18.10 -4.74 5.97
N TYR A 186 -16.87 -4.40 5.59
CA TYR A 186 -16.40 -3.01 5.65
C TYR A 186 -16.96 -2.20 4.47
N SER A 187 -17.46 -1.02 4.76
CA SER A 187 -17.81 -0.02 3.74
C SER A 187 -16.54 0.66 3.19
N GLN A 188 -16.65 1.39 2.09
CA GLN A 188 -15.50 2.17 1.57
C GLN A 188 -15.12 3.28 2.55
N GLU A 189 -16.09 3.90 3.23
CA GLU A 189 -15.87 4.95 4.23
C GLU A 189 -15.07 4.41 5.42
N GLU A 190 -15.41 3.23 5.92
CA GLU A 190 -14.65 2.59 7.01
C GLU A 190 -13.22 2.27 6.59
N LEU A 191 -13.01 1.82 5.35
CA LEU A 191 -11.67 1.62 4.80
C LEU A 191 -10.90 2.95 4.67
N ASN A 192 -11.57 4.02 4.26
CA ASN A 192 -10.98 5.36 4.21
C ASN A 192 -10.57 5.86 5.62
N MET A 193 -11.40 5.61 6.63
CA MET A 193 -11.06 5.94 8.03
C MET A 193 -9.83 5.17 8.52
N ILE A 194 -9.74 3.88 8.20
CA ILE A 194 -8.57 3.06 8.52
C ILE A 194 -7.32 3.60 7.80
N ALA A 195 -7.42 3.90 6.51
CA ALA A 195 -6.31 4.46 5.75
C ALA A 195 -5.88 5.83 6.31
N TYR A 196 -6.82 6.73 6.60
CA TYR A 196 -6.57 8.04 7.19
C TYR A 196 -5.84 7.94 8.53
N LYS A 197 -6.28 7.03 9.42
CA LYS A 197 -5.60 6.74 10.70
C LYS A 197 -4.12 6.41 10.48
N TRP A 198 -3.80 5.54 9.52
CA TRP A 198 -2.42 5.13 9.24
C TRP A 198 -1.62 6.20 8.47
N ASN A 199 -2.28 7.05 7.70
CA ASN A 199 -1.69 8.18 7.02
C ASN A 199 -1.44 9.38 7.94
N SER A 200 -2.06 9.40 9.13
CA SER A 200 -1.85 10.42 10.16
C SER A 200 -0.75 10.05 11.17
N ILE A 201 -0.04 8.94 10.97
CA ILE A 201 1.03 8.51 11.87
C ILE A 201 2.39 8.94 11.32
N PRO A 202 3.19 9.71 12.08
CA PRO A 202 4.53 10.12 11.68
C PRO A 202 5.44 8.93 11.37
N ARG A 203 6.25 9.02 10.32
CA ARG A 203 7.15 7.95 9.90
C ARG A 203 8.60 8.40 9.92
N LYS A 204 9.48 7.59 10.50
CA LYS A 204 10.92 7.89 10.53
C LYS A 204 11.50 8.06 9.12
N SER A 205 11.00 7.30 8.14
CA SER A 205 11.44 7.41 6.74
C SER A 205 10.96 8.68 6.02
N LEU A 206 10.16 9.51 6.68
CA LEU A 206 9.65 10.79 6.22
C LEU A 206 10.08 11.91 7.18
N ASP A 207 11.22 11.75 7.84
CA ASP A 207 11.72 12.70 8.85
C ASP A 207 10.66 13.06 9.90
N TYR A 208 9.91 12.05 10.34
CA TYR A 208 8.80 12.13 11.28
C TYR A 208 7.59 12.95 10.80
N LYS A 209 7.51 13.31 9.52
CA LYS A 209 6.26 13.76 8.91
C LYS A 209 5.27 12.61 8.76
N THR A 210 4.00 12.94 8.71
CA THR A 210 2.93 12.00 8.36
C THR A 210 2.81 11.87 6.84
N PRO A 211 2.34 10.75 6.30
CA PRO A 211 1.96 10.64 4.89
C PRO A 211 1.00 11.73 4.41
N ASN A 212 0.02 12.15 5.25
CA ASN A 212 -0.89 13.25 4.93
C ASN A 212 -0.15 14.59 4.73
N GLU A 213 0.79 14.93 5.63
CA GLU A 213 1.60 16.15 5.49
C GLU A 213 2.42 16.13 4.19
N VAL A 214 3.05 14.99 3.88
CA VAL A 214 3.88 14.86 2.68
C VAL A 214 3.05 14.95 1.40
N ILE A 215 1.85 14.33 1.35
CA ILE A 215 0.92 14.45 0.21
C ILE A 215 0.51 15.91 0.00
N LYS A 216 0.11 16.59 1.06
CA LYS A 216 -0.28 18.00 1.00
C LYS A 216 0.86 18.88 0.48
N GLU A 217 2.08 18.67 0.96
CA GLU A 217 3.26 19.41 0.49
C GLU A 217 3.56 19.13 -1.01
N ALA A 218 3.42 17.88 -1.45
CA ALA A 218 3.76 17.48 -2.81
C ALA A 218 2.69 17.86 -3.85
N THR A 219 1.42 17.87 -3.47
CA THR A 219 0.30 18.00 -4.41
C THR A 219 -0.61 19.18 -4.17
N GLY A 220 -0.58 19.76 -2.98
CA GLY A 220 -1.57 20.75 -2.52
C GLY A 220 -2.92 20.15 -2.09
N PHE A 221 -3.14 18.83 -2.23
CA PHE A 221 -4.38 18.16 -1.84
C PHE A 221 -4.29 17.63 -0.41
N GLU A 222 -5.39 17.76 0.34
CA GLU A 222 -5.47 17.27 1.73
C GLU A 222 -5.52 15.74 1.82
N SER A 223 -6.05 15.07 0.78
CA SER A 223 -6.22 13.61 0.78
C SER A 223 -6.37 13.07 -0.64
N LEU A 224 -5.93 11.82 -0.84
CA LEU A 224 -6.19 11.02 -2.03
C LEU A 224 -7.26 9.94 -1.79
N LEU A 225 -7.92 9.97 -0.63
CA LEU A 225 -9.01 9.04 -0.31
C LEU A 225 -10.29 9.52 -0.99
N THR A 226 -11.02 8.59 -1.59
CA THR A 226 -12.36 8.86 -2.10
C THR A 226 -13.32 8.98 -0.91
N PHE A 227 -13.83 10.17 -0.66
CA PHE A 227 -15.02 10.34 0.16
C PHE A 227 -16.21 10.30 -0.81
N ALA A 228 -16.98 9.23 -0.73
CA ALA A 228 -18.21 9.09 -1.55
C ALA A 228 -19.27 10.07 -1.04
#